data_908f73e87d2b0621b823595fb312fc0b
#
_entry.id   908f73e87d2b0621b823595fb312fc0b
#
_cell.length_a   1.000
_cell.length_b   1.000
_cell.length_c   1.000
_cell.angle_alpha   90.00
_cell.angle_beta   90.00
_cell.angle_gamma   90.00
#
_symmetry.space_group_name_H-M   'P 1'
#
loop_
_entity.id
_entity.type
_entity.pdbx_description
1 polymer ?
#
loop_
_entity_poly.entity_id
_entity_poly.type
_entity_poly.pdbx_seq_one_letter_code
_entity_poly.pdbx_strand_id
1 'polypeptide(L)'
;MSEEELSQDQDANTAEESVGVAGPEIVDFEQNGLLLKIATNGIAILDYVKRLKESDILVAVDGEVYTDGPQKLRDRFLMEAGDEPKWLLTFWRDGELFDILINSPIQSEFGLATEQETEWAMEQFSTHVYGEFSSYQNYEIYRDRDSICDILSLEKDPLAFILPGLWCLKYRLYPPLAAIIASYLVTFFINIYLFAIVYLILSRFVYASQDNIMRSFTLFAGKSHYMTIASTNENDVSAIVKKIDPKNKIRYEANAIKKSAVIHKVIVNNNSATEN
;
A
#
# COMPACT_ATOMS: atom_id res chain seq x y z
N MET A 1 6.55 47.70 70.24
CA MET A 1 5.27 48.36 69.98
C MET A 1 4.68 47.64 68.81
N SER A 2 3.91 46.73 69.16
CA SER A 2 2.43 46.70 69.27
C SER A 2 1.86 46.31 67.91
N GLU A 3 1.39 45.14 67.91
CA GLU A 3 0.01 44.67 68.12
C GLU A 3 -0.63 44.48 66.79
N GLU A 4 -0.99 43.28 66.56
CA GLU A 4 -2.25 42.61 66.88
C GLU A 4 -3.29 42.76 65.77
N GLU A 5 -3.69 41.56 65.44
CA GLU A 5 -5.07 41.02 65.34
C GLU A 5 -5.77 41.29 64.05
N LEU A 6 -6.43 40.41 63.46
CA LEU A 6 -7.48 39.43 63.62
C LEU A 6 -7.74 38.80 62.25
N SER A 7 -7.68 37.50 62.13
CA SER A 7 -8.79 36.56 62.42
C SER A 7 -9.90 36.52 61.34
N GLN A 8 -10.17 35.30 61.00
CA GLN A 8 -11.45 34.68 60.57
C GLN A 8 -11.73 34.54 59.09
N ASP A 9 -11.56 33.27 58.74
CA ASP A 9 -12.66 32.41 58.31
C ASP A 9 -13.35 32.78 57.00
N GLN A 10 -13.07 32.01 56.03
CA GLN A 10 -14.17 31.40 55.27
C GLN A 10 -13.70 30.14 54.58
N ASP A 11 -14.08 29.03 55.15
CA ASP A 11 -14.19 27.74 54.50
C ASP A 11 -15.03 27.88 53.24
N ALA A 12 -14.41 27.78 52.08
CA ALA A 12 -15.08 27.47 50.83
C ALA A 12 -14.57 26.12 50.35
N ASN A 13 -15.25 25.12 50.83
CA ASN A 13 -15.22 23.73 50.39
C ASN A 13 -15.60 23.69 48.90
N THR A 14 -14.62 23.85 48.01
CA THR A 14 -14.79 23.54 46.58
C THR A 14 -14.38 22.07 46.43
N ALA A 15 -15.38 21.23 46.44
CA ALA A 15 -15.25 19.86 45.97
C ALA A 15 -14.75 19.89 44.51
N GLU A 16 -13.46 19.71 44.32
CA GLU A 16 -12.92 19.30 43.04
C GLU A 16 -13.44 17.89 42.75
N GLU A 17 -14.50 17.90 41.95
CA GLU A 17 -15.01 16.74 41.27
C GLU A 17 -13.88 16.26 40.31
N SER A 18 -13.03 15.39 40.81
CA SER A 18 -12.04 14.71 39.97
C SER A 18 -12.81 13.89 38.95
N VAL A 19 -13.00 14.49 37.76
CA VAL A 19 -13.33 13.74 36.56
C VAL A 19 -12.20 12.75 36.35
N GLY A 20 -12.40 11.55 36.87
CA GLY A 20 -11.54 10.42 36.61
C GLY A 20 -11.51 10.20 35.09
N VAL A 21 -10.43 10.67 34.46
CA VAL A 21 -10.07 10.22 33.13
C VAL A 21 -9.83 8.72 33.30
N ALA A 22 -10.80 7.92 32.88
CA ALA A 22 -10.63 6.48 32.77
C ALA A 22 -9.37 6.29 31.93
N GLY A 23 -8.30 5.79 32.56
CA GLY A 23 -7.11 5.38 31.83
C GLY A 23 -7.52 4.35 30.79
N PRO A 24 -6.76 4.21 29.70
CA PRO A 24 -7.08 3.22 28.67
C PRO A 24 -7.25 1.87 29.34
N GLU A 25 -8.44 1.29 29.18
CA GLU A 25 -8.77 -0.04 29.65
C GLU A 25 -7.68 -0.99 29.11
N ILE A 26 -6.91 -1.61 30.01
CA ILE A 26 -5.87 -2.56 29.61
C ILE A 26 -6.62 -3.79 29.09
N VAL A 27 -6.85 -3.84 27.78
CA VAL A 27 -7.45 -4.98 27.12
C VAL A 27 -6.42 -6.12 27.17
N ASP A 28 -6.77 -7.21 27.83
CA ASP A 28 -5.93 -8.40 27.89
C ASP A 28 -6.05 -9.16 26.55
N PHE A 29 -5.14 -8.87 25.64
CA PHE A 29 -5.11 -9.46 24.29
C PHE A 29 -4.78 -10.97 24.31
N GLU A 30 -4.14 -11.48 25.37
CA GLU A 30 -3.60 -12.86 25.39
C GLU A 30 -4.64 -13.93 25.73
N GLN A 31 -5.78 -13.56 26.35
CA GLN A 31 -6.74 -14.54 26.87
C GLN A 31 -7.91 -14.85 25.92
N ASN A 32 -8.14 -14.06 24.89
CA ASN A 32 -9.38 -14.16 24.13
C ASN A 32 -9.27 -14.93 22.79
N GLY A 33 -8.06 -15.23 22.31
CA GLY A 33 -7.88 -15.91 21.00
C GLY A 33 -8.43 -15.11 19.81
N LEU A 34 -8.74 -13.82 20.00
CA LEU A 34 -9.28 -12.94 18.99
C LEU A 34 -8.16 -12.30 18.17
N LEU A 35 -8.44 -12.03 16.91
CA LEU A 35 -7.50 -11.37 16.01
C LEU A 35 -7.39 -9.87 16.27
N LEU A 36 -6.26 -9.28 15.87
CA LEU A 36 -6.03 -7.85 15.97
C LEU A 36 -6.71 -7.12 14.81
N LYS A 37 -7.45 -6.06 15.12
CA LYS A 37 -8.13 -5.20 14.16
C LYS A 37 -7.61 -3.77 14.26
N ILE A 38 -7.32 -3.12 13.14
CA ILE A 38 -6.92 -1.70 13.15
C ILE A 38 -8.07 -0.86 13.67
N ALA A 39 -7.79 -0.10 14.75
CA ALA A 39 -8.77 0.71 15.43
C ALA A 39 -9.27 1.88 14.57
N THR A 40 -10.50 2.30 14.80
CA THR A 40 -11.08 3.50 14.18
C THR A 40 -10.28 4.72 14.62
N ASN A 41 -9.83 5.55 13.69
CA ASN A 41 -8.90 6.67 13.89
C ASN A 41 -7.51 6.27 14.43
N GLY A 42 -7.18 4.98 14.43
CA GLY A 42 -5.89 4.46 14.92
C GLY A 42 -4.81 4.32 13.84
N ILE A 43 -5.07 4.72 12.60
CA ILE A 43 -4.11 4.56 11.50
C ILE A 43 -2.98 5.60 11.62
N ALA A 44 -1.75 5.12 11.81
CA ALA A 44 -0.58 5.97 11.78
C ALA A 44 -0.26 6.44 10.34
N ILE A 45 0.33 7.63 10.20
CA ILE A 45 0.69 8.21 8.89
C ILE A 45 1.55 7.27 8.06
N LEU A 46 2.51 6.58 8.67
CA LEU A 46 3.39 5.62 8.00
C LEU A 46 2.64 4.38 7.49
N ASP A 47 1.61 3.94 8.19
CA ASP A 47 0.78 2.80 7.78
C ASP A 47 -0.27 3.22 6.76
N TYR A 48 -0.69 4.49 6.79
CA TYR A 48 -1.49 5.06 5.72
C TYR A 48 -0.78 5.01 4.36
N VAL A 49 0.54 5.13 4.33
CA VAL A 49 1.33 4.93 3.09
C VAL A 49 1.25 3.49 2.59
N LYS A 50 1.15 2.50 3.49
CA LYS A 50 0.92 1.08 3.16
C LYS A 50 -0.53 0.80 2.72
N ARG A 51 -1.42 1.80 2.81
CA ARG A 51 -2.86 1.71 2.51
C ARG A 51 -3.61 0.66 3.31
N LEU A 52 -3.16 0.43 4.52
CA LEU A 52 -3.99 -0.20 5.53
C LEU A 52 -5.19 0.69 5.82
N LYS A 53 -6.32 0.09 6.11
CA LYS A 53 -7.56 0.79 6.44
C LYS A 53 -7.99 0.47 7.87
N GLU A 54 -8.81 1.36 8.39
CA GLU A 54 -9.58 1.05 9.60
C GLU A 54 -10.37 -0.23 9.36
N SER A 55 -10.48 -1.04 10.38
CA SER A 55 -11.14 -2.33 10.35
C SER A 55 -10.42 -3.45 9.59
N ASP A 56 -9.21 -3.24 9.06
CA ASP A 56 -8.38 -4.36 8.59
C ASP A 56 -8.01 -5.26 9.77
N ILE A 57 -8.16 -6.56 9.60
CA ILE A 57 -7.88 -7.56 10.63
C ILE A 57 -6.59 -8.27 10.28
N LEU A 58 -5.61 -8.23 11.18
CA LEU A 58 -4.37 -8.99 11.06
C LEU A 58 -4.65 -10.44 11.42
N VAL A 59 -4.48 -11.33 10.45
CA VAL A 59 -4.75 -12.77 10.62
C VAL A 59 -3.48 -13.55 10.89
N ALA A 60 -2.42 -13.27 10.12
CA ALA A 60 -1.17 -14.03 10.22
C ALA A 60 0.07 -13.14 10.01
N VAL A 61 1.18 -13.60 10.58
CA VAL A 61 2.53 -13.05 10.39
C VAL A 61 3.41 -14.20 9.92
N ASP A 62 4.05 -14.04 8.76
CA ASP A 62 4.90 -15.05 8.13
C ASP A 62 4.22 -16.43 7.98
N GLY A 63 2.91 -16.43 7.70
CA GLY A 63 2.10 -17.63 7.51
C GLY A 63 1.59 -18.27 8.80
N GLU A 64 1.96 -17.77 9.96
CA GLU A 64 1.49 -18.24 11.25
C GLU A 64 0.37 -17.34 11.78
N VAL A 65 -0.73 -17.93 12.24
CA VAL A 65 -1.86 -17.20 12.83
C VAL A 65 -1.35 -16.37 14.01
N TYR A 66 -1.72 -15.09 14.01
CA TYR A 66 -1.27 -14.15 15.03
C TYR A 66 -2.41 -13.79 16.00
N THR A 67 -2.33 -14.28 17.23
CA THR A 67 -3.31 -14.01 18.31
C THR A 67 -2.73 -13.29 19.50
N ASP A 68 -1.43 -12.96 19.43
CA ASP A 68 -0.77 -12.19 20.48
C ASP A 68 -1.16 -10.71 20.43
N GLY A 69 -0.83 -9.98 21.51
CA GLY A 69 -1.14 -8.55 21.61
C GLY A 69 -0.28 -7.65 20.71
N PRO A 70 -0.71 -6.41 20.46
CA PRO A 70 -0.01 -5.48 19.57
C PRO A 70 1.39 -5.11 20.05
N GLN A 71 1.63 -5.16 21.36
CA GLN A 71 2.95 -4.88 21.93
C GLN A 71 3.96 -5.97 21.55
N LYS A 72 3.58 -7.25 21.66
CA LYS A 72 4.44 -8.36 21.23
C LYS A 72 4.76 -8.31 19.74
N LEU A 73 3.79 -7.87 18.92
CA LEU A 73 4.03 -7.66 17.49
C LEU A 73 5.11 -6.60 17.25
N ARG A 74 5.03 -5.49 17.95
CA ARG A 74 6.04 -4.42 17.87
C ARG A 74 7.41 -4.88 18.33
N ASP A 75 7.45 -5.60 19.45
CA ASP A 75 8.69 -6.12 20.02
C ASP A 75 9.35 -7.13 19.08
N ARG A 76 8.56 -8.02 18.44
CA ARG A 76 9.05 -8.94 17.41
C ARG A 76 9.70 -8.19 16.25
N PHE A 77 9.06 -7.17 15.72
CA PHE A 77 9.61 -6.36 14.63
C PHE A 77 10.89 -5.60 15.03
N LEU A 78 11.00 -5.18 16.28
CA LEU A 78 12.20 -4.49 16.79
C LEU A 78 13.37 -5.47 17.04
N MET A 79 13.08 -6.67 17.50
CA MET A 79 14.10 -7.70 17.78
C MET A 79 14.68 -8.30 16.50
N GLU A 80 13.86 -8.48 15.48
CA GLU A 80 14.25 -9.06 14.20
C GLU A 80 14.70 -8.00 13.18
N ALA A 81 14.85 -6.73 13.61
CA ALA A 81 15.30 -5.64 12.75
C ALA A 81 16.75 -5.89 12.28
N GLY A 82 16.90 -6.36 11.05
CA GLY A 82 18.15 -6.54 10.33
C GLY A 82 18.25 -5.57 9.16
N ASP A 83 19.28 -5.76 8.33
CA ASP A 83 19.53 -4.85 7.19
C ASP A 83 18.41 -4.86 6.13
N GLU A 84 17.63 -5.96 6.02
CA GLU A 84 16.42 -6.04 5.19
C GLU A 84 15.37 -7.02 5.76
N PRO A 85 14.85 -6.79 6.97
CA PRO A 85 13.79 -7.65 7.47
C PRO A 85 12.52 -7.42 6.64
N LYS A 86 11.95 -8.50 6.13
CA LYS A 86 10.68 -8.48 5.42
C LYS A 86 9.74 -9.45 6.11
N TRP A 87 8.66 -8.94 6.67
CA TRP A 87 7.59 -9.76 7.23
C TRP A 87 6.42 -9.81 6.26
N LEU A 88 5.88 -10.99 6.04
CA LEU A 88 4.66 -11.18 5.27
C LEU A 88 3.48 -11.16 6.24
N LEU A 89 2.68 -10.13 6.14
CA LEU A 89 1.47 -9.97 6.95
C LEU A 89 0.25 -10.29 6.11
N THR A 90 -0.63 -11.15 6.64
CA THR A 90 -1.92 -11.46 6.03
C THR A 90 -3.01 -10.71 6.75
N PHE A 91 -3.73 -9.88 6.01
CA PHE A 91 -4.89 -9.14 6.49
C PHE A 91 -6.18 -9.66 5.87
N TRP A 92 -7.26 -9.51 6.61
CA TRP A 92 -8.62 -9.71 6.13
C TRP A 92 -9.34 -8.37 6.01
N ARG A 93 -9.98 -8.13 4.86
CA ARG A 93 -10.75 -6.92 4.56
C ARG A 93 -11.97 -7.27 3.71
N ASP A 94 -13.17 -6.83 4.10
CA ASP A 94 -14.40 -6.95 3.32
C ASP A 94 -14.68 -8.38 2.79
N GLY A 95 -14.31 -9.41 3.55
CA GLY A 95 -14.53 -10.80 3.16
C GLY A 95 -13.38 -11.45 2.39
N GLU A 96 -12.24 -10.79 2.17
CA GLU A 96 -11.11 -11.34 1.41
C GLU A 96 -9.78 -11.17 2.13
N LEU A 97 -8.91 -12.17 1.98
CA LEU A 97 -7.53 -12.14 2.47
C LEU A 97 -6.62 -11.46 1.45
N PHE A 98 -5.65 -10.70 1.96
CA PHE A 98 -4.56 -10.16 1.15
C PHE A 98 -3.29 -10.06 1.98
N ASP A 99 -2.17 -10.23 1.32
CA ASP A 99 -0.85 -10.19 1.93
C ASP A 99 -0.17 -8.85 1.69
N ILE A 100 0.68 -8.42 2.62
CA ILE A 100 1.56 -7.25 2.48
C ILE A 100 2.94 -7.60 3.01
N LEU A 101 3.99 -7.31 2.23
CA LEU A 101 5.36 -7.32 2.72
C LEU A 101 5.70 -5.99 3.37
N ILE A 102 6.16 -6.04 4.61
CA ILE A 102 6.63 -4.84 5.32
C ILE A 102 8.09 -4.98 5.73
N ASN A 103 8.77 -3.86 5.79
CA ASN A 103 10.15 -3.73 6.27
C ASN A 103 10.27 -2.79 7.48
N SER A 104 9.16 -2.37 8.02
CA SER A 104 9.10 -1.49 9.17
C SER A 104 7.88 -1.83 10.02
N PRO A 105 7.96 -1.68 11.35
CA PRO A 105 6.85 -1.95 12.25
C PRO A 105 5.56 -1.23 11.86
N ILE A 106 4.42 -1.85 12.15
CA ILE A 106 3.11 -1.19 12.08
C ILE A 106 2.98 -0.31 13.31
N GLN A 107 2.67 0.97 13.08
CA GLN A 107 2.52 1.97 14.14
C GLN A 107 1.05 2.29 14.46
N SER A 108 0.13 1.73 13.68
CA SER A 108 -1.30 1.89 13.91
C SER A 108 -1.72 1.29 15.25
N GLU A 109 -2.77 1.85 15.82
CA GLU A 109 -3.39 1.28 17.01
C GLU A 109 -4.25 0.08 16.63
N PHE A 110 -4.17 -0.96 17.44
CA PHE A 110 -4.97 -2.15 17.29
C PHE A 110 -5.98 -2.27 18.43
N GLY A 111 -7.20 -2.67 18.07
CA GLY A 111 -8.20 -3.23 18.96
C GLY A 111 -8.34 -4.72 18.71
N LEU A 112 -9.37 -5.33 19.27
CA LEU A 112 -9.76 -6.72 19.01
C LEU A 112 -10.84 -6.76 17.92
N ALA A 113 -10.75 -7.76 17.04
CA ALA A 113 -11.85 -8.14 16.18
C ALA A 113 -12.97 -8.78 17.00
N THR A 114 -14.20 -8.80 16.50
CA THR A 114 -15.28 -9.55 17.11
C THR A 114 -15.06 -11.06 16.92
N GLU A 115 -15.73 -11.88 17.72
CA GLU A 115 -15.70 -13.34 17.57
C GLU A 115 -16.11 -13.76 16.15
N GLN A 116 -17.18 -13.16 15.62
CA GLN A 116 -17.69 -13.44 14.29
C GLN A 116 -16.70 -13.05 13.16
N GLU A 117 -16.06 -11.89 13.27
CA GLU A 117 -15.03 -11.44 12.32
C GLU A 117 -13.81 -12.36 12.38
N THR A 118 -13.43 -12.79 13.58
CA THR A 118 -12.32 -13.74 13.80
C THR A 118 -12.65 -15.08 13.14
N GLU A 119 -13.86 -15.62 13.34
CA GLU A 119 -14.28 -16.87 12.75
C GLU A 119 -14.24 -16.82 11.22
N TRP A 120 -14.81 -15.77 10.61
CA TRP A 120 -14.80 -15.60 9.16
C TRP A 120 -13.40 -15.48 8.57
N ALA A 121 -12.53 -14.69 9.22
CA ALA A 121 -11.16 -14.52 8.78
C ALA A 121 -10.37 -15.83 8.88
N MET A 122 -10.57 -16.60 9.96
CA MET A 122 -9.94 -17.91 10.18
C MET A 122 -10.45 -18.98 9.22
N GLU A 123 -11.74 -19.00 8.90
CA GLU A 123 -12.32 -19.91 7.91
C GLU A 123 -11.63 -19.70 6.55
N GLN A 124 -11.52 -18.46 6.09
CA GLN A 124 -10.82 -18.17 4.84
C GLN A 124 -9.34 -18.48 4.92
N PHE A 125 -8.71 -18.18 6.05
CA PHE A 125 -7.29 -18.46 6.24
C PHE A 125 -6.97 -19.96 6.16
N SER A 126 -7.88 -20.81 6.59
CA SER A 126 -7.72 -22.27 6.51
C SER A 126 -7.53 -22.80 5.08
N THR A 127 -8.00 -22.04 4.09
CA THR A 127 -7.87 -22.36 2.66
C THR A 127 -6.81 -21.54 1.95
N HIS A 128 -6.16 -20.61 2.67
CA HIS A 128 -5.13 -19.75 2.11
C HIS A 128 -3.83 -20.53 1.91
N VAL A 129 -3.29 -20.47 0.69
CA VAL A 129 -2.06 -21.18 0.33
C VAL A 129 -0.97 -20.17 0.04
N TYR A 130 0.12 -20.25 0.78
CA TYR A 130 1.29 -19.43 0.55
C TYR A 130 2.18 -20.02 -0.54
N GLY A 131 2.73 -19.14 -1.37
CA GLY A 131 3.85 -19.49 -2.24
C GLY A 131 5.18 -19.47 -1.47
N GLU A 132 6.28 -19.58 -2.19
CA GLU A 132 7.60 -19.40 -1.61
C GLU A 132 7.80 -17.94 -1.17
N PHE A 133 8.10 -17.70 0.11
CA PHE A 133 8.22 -16.35 0.68
C PHE A 133 9.24 -15.45 -0.05
N SER A 134 10.34 -16.04 -0.54
CA SER A 134 11.37 -15.33 -1.30
C SER A 134 10.86 -14.76 -2.63
N SER A 135 9.75 -15.29 -3.17
CA SER A 135 9.15 -14.86 -4.43
C SER A 135 8.06 -13.79 -4.28
N TYR A 136 7.69 -13.45 -3.04
CA TYR A 136 6.72 -12.39 -2.81
C TYR A 136 7.30 -11.02 -3.08
N GLN A 137 6.53 -10.17 -3.73
CA GLN A 137 6.82 -8.75 -3.92
C GLN A 137 5.56 -7.91 -3.74
N ASN A 138 5.73 -6.68 -3.32
CA ASN A 138 4.62 -5.75 -3.22
C ASN A 138 4.25 -5.20 -4.59
N TYR A 139 2.94 -5.18 -4.84
CA TYR A 139 2.31 -4.49 -5.94
C TYR A 139 1.47 -3.33 -5.39
N GLU A 140 1.67 -2.15 -5.92
CA GLU A 140 0.83 -1.00 -5.62
C GLU A 140 -0.30 -0.89 -6.64
N ILE A 141 -1.52 -0.81 -6.15
CA ILE A 141 -2.72 -0.67 -6.98
C ILE A 141 -3.15 0.80 -6.97
N TYR A 142 -3.23 1.39 -8.14
CA TYR A 142 -3.71 2.76 -8.33
C TYR A 142 -5.04 2.73 -9.07
N ARG A 143 -6.02 3.47 -8.54
CA ARG A 143 -7.38 3.50 -9.06
C ARG A 143 -7.74 4.92 -9.50
N ASP A 144 -8.39 5.02 -10.67
CA ASP A 144 -9.01 6.27 -11.13
C ASP A 144 -10.47 6.39 -10.67
N ARG A 145 -11.11 7.49 -11.08
CA ARG A 145 -12.53 7.76 -10.76
C ARG A 145 -13.50 6.77 -11.40
N ASP A 146 -13.11 6.14 -12.50
CA ASP A 146 -13.92 5.16 -13.22
C ASP A 146 -13.70 3.73 -12.73
N SER A 147 -13.02 3.57 -11.60
CA SER A 147 -12.63 2.28 -11.01
C SER A 147 -11.71 1.45 -11.91
N ILE A 148 -10.93 2.11 -12.79
CA ILE A 148 -9.90 1.44 -13.57
C ILE A 148 -8.62 1.39 -12.75
N CYS A 149 -8.16 0.18 -12.46
CA CYS A 149 -6.98 -0.09 -11.66
C CYS A 149 -5.75 -0.35 -12.52
N ASP A 150 -4.64 0.30 -12.16
CA ASP A 150 -3.29 -0.04 -12.62
C ASP A 150 -2.56 -0.76 -11.51
N ILE A 151 -1.93 -1.86 -11.86
CA ILE A 151 -1.06 -2.62 -10.97
C ILE A 151 0.37 -2.21 -11.29
N LEU A 152 1.09 -1.74 -10.28
CA LEU A 152 2.46 -1.32 -10.37
C LEU A 152 3.33 -2.27 -9.55
N SER A 153 4.20 -3.04 -10.21
CA SER A 153 5.25 -3.82 -9.53
C SER A 153 6.33 -2.89 -9.00
N LEU A 154 6.77 -3.13 -7.77
CA LEU A 154 7.89 -2.42 -7.14
C LEU A 154 9.24 -3.11 -7.39
N GLU A 155 9.27 -4.15 -8.22
CA GLU A 155 10.51 -4.79 -8.63
C GLU A 155 11.33 -3.85 -9.54
N LYS A 156 12.61 -3.75 -9.24
CA LYS A 156 13.52 -2.91 -10.02
C LYS A 156 13.83 -3.54 -11.38
N ASP A 157 13.41 -2.86 -12.45
CA ASP A 157 13.68 -3.27 -13.81
C ASP A 157 15.13 -2.89 -14.20
N PRO A 158 16.01 -3.85 -14.47
CA PRO A 158 17.39 -3.57 -14.87
C PRO A 158 17.49 -2.80 -16.20
N LEU A 159 16.43 -2.80 -17.02
CA LEU A 159 16.36 -2.01 -18.24
C LEU A 159 16.50 -0.51 -17.96
N ALA A 160 16.01 -0.04 -16.81
CA ALA A 160 16.16 1.35 -16.37
C ALA A 160 17.62 1.77 -16.19
N PHE A 161 18.49 0.82 -15.83
CA PHE A 161 19.93 1.08 -15.72
C PHE A 161 20.64 1.01 -17.06
N ILE A 162 20.35 -0.04 -17.87
CA ILE A 162 21.08 -0.28 -19.12
C ILE A 162 20.61 0.69 -20.20
N LEU A 163 19.29 0.89 -20.37
CA LEU A 163 18.70 1.70 -21.44
C LEU A 163 17.52 2.52 -20.90
N PRO A 164 17.78 3.60 -20.12
CA PRO A 164 16.72 4.36 -19.45
C PRO A 164 15.68 4.93 -20.40
N GLY A 165 16.07 5.28 -21.64
CA GLY A 165 15.12 5.71 -22.67
C GLY A 165 14.15 4.62 -23.11
N LEU A 166 14.61 3.38 -23.29
CA LEU A 166 13.74 2.25 -23.63
C LEU A 166 12.84 1.86 -22.46
N TRP A 167 13.35 1.95 -21.22
CA TRP A 167 12.54 1.77 -20.03
C TRP A 167 11.39 2.78 -19.95
N CYS A 168 11.67 4.07 -20.18
CA CYS A 168 10.62 5.09 -20.26
C CYS A 168 9.62 4.80 -21.37
N LEU A 169 10.05 4.30 -22.51
CA LEU A 169 9.17 3.94 -23.62
C LEU A 169 8.26 2.74 -23.28
N LYS A 170 8.84 1.70 -22.64
CA LYS A 170 8.10 0.51 -22.17
C LYS A 170 6.93 0.90 -21.26
N TYR A 171 7.18 1.82 -20.34
CA TYR A 171 6.18 2.29 -19.37
C TYR A 171 5.40 3.53 -19.83
N ARG A 172 5.59 3.99 -21.10
CA ARG A 172 4.92 5.15 -21.71
C ARG A 172 5.14 6.46 -20.95
N LEU A 173 6.31 6.61 -20.36
CA LEU A 173 6.71 7.79 -19.61
C LEU A 173 7.31 8.83 -20.57
N TYR A 174 6.47 9.45 -21.42
CA TYR A 174 6.93 10.35 -22.48
C TYR A 174 7.63 11.61 -21.97
N PRO A 175 7.20 12.30 -20.90
CA PRO A 175 7.91 13.49 -20.41
C PRO A 175 9.34 13.20 -19.95
N PRO A 176 9.61 12.21 -19.07
CA PRO A 176 10.98 11.86 -18.71
C PRO A 176 11.78 11.31 -19.92
N LEU A 177 11.16 10.58 -20.83
CA LEU A 177 11.79 10.14 -22.08
C LEU A 177 12.31 11.31 -22.90
N ALA A 178 11.48 12.35 -23.10
CA ALA A 178 11.86 13.54 -23.86
C ALA A 178 13.03 14.27 -23.19
N ALA A 179 13.05 14.39 -21.86
CA ALA A 179 14.12 14.99 -21.09
C ALA A 179 15.45 14.22 -21.23
N ILE A 180 15.40 12.88 -21.19
CA ILE A 180 16.57 12.00 -21.36
C ILE A 180 17.13 12.17 -22.79
N ILE A 181 16.28 12.11 -23.82
CA ILE A 181 16.69 12.26 -25.21
C ILE A 181 17.31 13.65 -25.44
N ALA A 182 16.69 14.72 -24.95
CA ALA A 182 17.21 16.07 -25.08
C ALA A 182 18.58 16.20 -24.41
N SER A 183 18.75 15.65 -23.20
CA SER A 183 20.03 15.67 -22.49
C SER A 183 21.12 14.92 -23.26
N TYR A 184 20.80 13.77 -23.84
CA TYR A 184 21.73 12.99 -24.65
C TYR A 184 22.13 13.71 -25.92
N LEU A 185 21.18 14.30 -26.63
CA LEU A 185 21.48 15.07 -27.86
C LEU A 185 22.39 16.26 -27.56
N VAL A 186 22.04 17.06 -26.56
CA VAL A 186 22.88 18.24 -26.18
C VAL A 186 24.28 17.83 -25.82
N THR A 187 24.45 16.83 -24.95
CA THR A 187 25.78 16.43 -24.48
C THR A 187 26.61 15.75 -25.56
N PHE A 188 25.97 14.96 -26.45
CA PHE A 188 26.64 14.33 -27.59
C PHE A 188 27.24 15.36 -28.55
N PHE A 189 26.51 16.43 -28.88
CA PHE A 189 27.03 17.50 -29.77
C PHE A 189 28.10 18.35 -29.13
N ILE A 190 28.18 18.45 -27.80
CA ILE A 190 29.22 19.17 -27.11
C ILE A 190 30.50 18.32 -27.04
N ASN A 191 30.44 17.12 -26.50
CA ASN A 191 31.60 16.26 -26.32
C ASN A 191 31.16 14.82 -26.01
N ILE A 192 31.78 13.84 -26.68
CA ILE A 192 31.46 12.41 -26.49
C ILE A 192 31.77 11.91 -25.06
N TYR A 193 32.81 12.44 -24.43
CA TYR A 193 33.15 12.07 -23.04
C TYR A 193 32.11 12.63 -22.07
N LEU A 194 31.61 13.84 -22.31
CA LEU A 194 30.51 14.44 -21.53
C LEU A 194 29.24 13.62 -21.68
N PHE A 195 28.94 13.20 -22.91
CA PHE A 195 27.78 12.28 -23.15
C PHE A 195 27.94 11.00 -22.33
N ALA A 196 29.09 10.34 -22.32
CA ALA A 196 29.30 9.10 -21.56
C ALA A 196 29.10 9.32 -20.05
N ILE A 197 29.57 10.41 -19.50
CA ILE A 197 29.39 10.76 -18.08
C ILE A 197 27.91 10.99 -17.78
N VAL A 198 27.22 11.80 -18.59
CA VAL A 198 25.79 12.10 -18.39
C VAL A 198 24.93 10.84 -18.56
N TYR A 199 25.26 9.96 -19.50
CA TYR A 199 24.61 8.68 -19.69
C TYR A 199 24.68 7.84 -18.40
N LEU A 200 25.87 7.67 -17.82
CA LEU A 200 26.05 6.89 -16.59
C LEU A 200 25.29 7.48 -15.40
N ILE A 201 25.33 8.82 -15.24
CA ILE A 201 24.62 9.51 -14.17
C ILE A 201 23.11 9.33 -14.32
N LEU A 202 22.56 9.58 -15.51
CA LEU A 202 21.12 9.45 -15.77
C LEU A 202 20.64 8.00 -15.64
N SER A 203 21.42 7.03 -16.14
CA SER A 203 21.13 5.61 -15.99
C SER A 203 21.05 5.21 -14.51
N ARG A 204 22.02 5.63 -13.71
CA ARG A 204 22.03 5.38 -12.26
C ARG A 204 20.88 6.07 -11.54
N PHE A 205 20.60 7.32 -11.90
CA PHE A 205 19.50 8.09 -11.33
C PHE A 205 18.14 7.47 -11.65
N VAL A 206 17.86 7.14 -12.91
CA VAL A 206 16.61 6.53 -13.34
C VAL A 206 16.39 5.18 -12.64
N TYR A 207 17.45 4.34 -12.59
CA TYR A 207 17.38 3.06 -11.90
C TYR A 207 17.10 3.20 -10.40
N ALA A 208 17.77 4.16 -9.72
CA ALA A 208 17.54 4.39 -8.30
C ALA A 208 16.16 4.97 -7.99
N SER A 209 15.61 5.77 -8.91
CA SER A 209 14.37 6.53 -8.70
C SER A 209 13.15 5.95 -9.45
N GLN A 210 13.27 4.79 -10.10
CA GLN A 210 12.22 4.26 -10.97
C GLN A 210 10.86 4.17 -10.28
N ASP A 211 10.83 3.71 -9.00
CA ASP A 211 9.59 3.58 -8.24
C ASP A 211 8.93 4.95 -8.03
N ASN A 212 9.73 5.96 -7.65
CA ASN A 212 9.24 7.32 -7.45
C ASN A 212 8.76 7.96 -8.75
N ILE A 213 9.45 7.70 -9.86
CA ILE A 213 9.06 8.19 -11.19
C ILE A 213 7.72 7.58 -11.58
N MET A 214 7.56 6.25 -11.41
CA MET A 214 6.31 5.54 -11.73
C MET A 214 5.15 6.03 -10.86
N ARG A 215 5.35 6.12 -9.54
CA ARG A 215 4.34 6.64 -8.60
C ARG A 215 3.93 8.07 -8.96
N SER A 216 4.91 8.96 -9.13
CA SER A 216 4.65 10.37 -9.46
C SER A 216 3.87 10.51 -10.77
N PHE A 217 4.24 9.74 -11.78
CA PHE A 217 3.55 9.76 -13.07
C PHE A 217 2.11 9.24 -12.96
N THR A 218 1.90 8.17 -12.20
CA THR A 218 0.58 7.59 -11.99
C THR A 218 -0.34 8.54 -11.21
N LEU A 219 0.19 9.22 -10.18
CA LEU A 219 -0.53 10.26 -9.43
C LEU A 219 -0.84 11.47 -10.31
N PHE A 220 0.12 11.93 -11.13
CA PHE A 220 -0.08 13.03 -12.06
C PHE A 220 -1.14 12.70 -13.12
N ALA A 221 -1.29 11.44 -13.50
CA ALA A 221 -2.35 10.95 -14.38
C ALA A 221 -3.76 10.94 -13.71
N GLY A 222 -3.89 11.48 -12.50
CA GLY A 222 -5.16 11.62 -11.78
C GLY A 222 -5.61 10.34 -11.07
N LYS A 223 -4.72 9.38 -10.84
CA LYS A 223 -5.01 8.16 -10.09
C LYS A 223 -4.61 8.33 -8.64
N SER A 224 -5.33 7.66 -7.76
CA SER A 224 -5.00 7.58 -6.33
C SER A 224 -4.50 6.18 -6.00
N HIS A 225 -3.56 6.09 -5.08
CA HIS A 225 -3.13 4.81 -4.53
C HIS A 225 -4.31 4.20 -3.76
N TYR A 226 -4.74 3.01 -4.17
CA TYR A 226 -5.91 2.33 -3.62
C TYR A 226 -5.54 1.33 -2.53
N MET A 227 -4.57 0.45 -2.78
CA MET A 227 -4.07 -0.55 -1.83
C MET A 227 -2.70 -1.08 -2.27
N THR A 228 -2.02 -1.77 -1.37
CA THR A 228 -0.81 -2.55 -1.65
C THR A 228 -1.09 -4.01 -1.34
N ILE A 229 -0.66 -4.90 -2.22
CA ILE A 229 -0.80 -6.36 -2.07
C ILE A 229 0.55 -7.00 -2.35
N ALA A 230 0.99 -7.91 -1.49
CA ALA A 230 2.12 -8.79 -1.76
C ALA A 230 1.63 -10.05 -2.46
N SER A 231 2.29 -10.43 -3.53
CA SER A 231 2.00 -11.68 -4.23
C SER A 231 3.22 -12.15 -5.00
N THR A 232 3.18 -13.40 -5.44
CA THR A 232 4.21 -14.00 -6.29
C THR A 232 4.01 -13.64 -7.77
N ASN A 233 2.80 -13.21 -8.16
CA ASN A 233 2.49 -12.82 -9.54
C ASN A 233 1.36 -11.80 -9.64
N GLU A 234 1.32 -11.05 -10.76
CA GLU A 234 0.34 -10.00 -11.03
C GLU A 234 -1.09 -10.52 -11.23
N ASN A 235 -1.26 -11.76 -11.70
CA ASN A 235 -2.58 -12.33 -11.95
C ASN A 235 -3.35 -12.55 -10.64
N ASP A 236 -2.67 -13.02 -9.59
CA ASP A 236 -3.26 -13.21 -8.27
C ASP A 236 -3.67 -11.87 -7.67
N VAL A 237 -2.81 -10.84 -7.82
CA VAL A 237 -3.14 -9.46 -7.42
C VAL A 237 -4.41 -8.98 -8.11
N SER A 238 -4.52 -9.21 -9.44
CA SER A 238 -5.71 -8.86 -10.22
C SER A 238 -6.97 -9.55 -9.71
N ALA A 239 -6.86 -10.83 -9.34
CA ALA A 239 -7.97 -11.60 -8.79
C ALA A 239 -8.42 -11.07 -7.42
N ILE A 240 -7.47 -10.80 -6.52
CA ILE A 240 -7.75 -10.25 -5.17
C ILE A 240 -8.41 -8.87 -5.26
N VAL A 241 -7.87 -7.97 -6.11
CA VAL A 241 -8.43 -6.61 -6.29
C VAL A 241 -9.89 -6.64 -6.76
N LYS A 242 -10.25 -7.60 -7.64
CA LYS A 242 -11.62 -7.76 -8.11
C LYS A 242 -12.55 -8.37 -7.06
N LYS A 243 -12.04 -9.28 -6.23
CA LYS A 243 -12.82 -9.87 -5.15
C LYS A 243 -13.15 -8.85 -4.07
N ILE A 244 -12.17 -8.02 -3.66
CA ILE A 244 -12.36 -6.95 -2.67
C ILE A 244 -13.39 -5.91 -3.16
N ASP A 245 -13.32 -5.52 -4.44
CA ASP A 245 -14.32 -4.62 -5.03
C ASP A 245 -14.62 -5.04 -6.48
N PRO A 246 -15.77 -5.69 -6.74
CA PRO A 246 -16.15 -6.17 -8.07
C PRO A 246 -16.32 -5.06 -9.11
N LYS A 247 -16.38 -3.79 -8.71
CA LYS A 247 -16.42 -2.64 -9.63
C LYS A 247 -15.05 -2.34 -10.24
N ASN A 248 -13.97 -2.82 -9.63
CA ASN A 248 -12.63 -2.62 -10.11
C ASN A 248 -12.40 -3.31 -11.46
N LYS A 249 -11.86 -2.55 -12.42
CA LYS A 249 -11.49 -3.02 -13.76
C LYS A 249 -10.00 -2.89 -13.93
N ILE A 250 -9.33 -3.98 -14.24
CA ILE A 250 -7.90 -3.92 -14.52
C ILE A 250 -7.69 -3.32 -15.91
N ARG A 251 -6.75 -2.38 -16.05
CA ARG A 251 -6.53 -1.61 -17.29
C ARG A 251 -6.36 -2.48 -18.53
N TYR A 252 -5.63 -3.57 -18.44
CA TYR A 252 -5.41 -4.47 -19.58
C TYR A 252 -6.72 -5.06 -20.11
N GLU A 253 -7.61 -5.48 -19.22
CA GLU A 253 -8.93 -6.02 -19.57
C GLU A 253 -9.86 -4.94 -20.08
N ALA A 254 -9.85 -3.75 -19.46
CA ALA A 254 -10.65 -2.62 -19.94
C ALA A 254 -10.25 -2.21 -21.37
N ASN A 255 -8.95 -2.26 -21.70
CA ASN A 255 -8.46 -2.00 -23.05
C ASN A 255 -8.82 -3.13 -24.02
N ALA A 256 -8.78 -4.39 -23.60
CA ALA A 256 -9.19 -5.53 -24.41
C ALA A 256 -10.68 -5.46 -24.75
N ILE A 257 -11.53 -5.15 -23.78
CA ILE A 257 -12.98 -4.97 -23.96
C ILE A 257 -13.28 -3.80 -24.92
N LYS A 258 -12.61 -2.65 -24.74
CA LYS A 258 -12.75 -1.51 -25.65
C LYS A 258 -12.35 -1.86 -27.09
N LYS A 259 -11.23 -2.57 -27.27
CA LYS A 259 -10.75 -3.01 -28.58
C LYS A 259 -11.73 -3.99 -29.24
N SER A 260 -12.27 -4.94 -28.49
CA SER A 260 -13.29 -5.89 -28.96
C SER A 260 -14.58 -5.18 -29.38
N ALA A 261 -15.06 -4.22 -28.57
CA ALA A 261 -16.26 -3.43 -28.89
C ALA A 261 -16.09 -2.58 -30.15
N VAL A 262 -14.89 -1.99 -30.37
CA VAL A 262 -14.58 -1.24 -31.57
C VAL A 262 -14.57 -2.15 -32.81
N ILE A 263 -13.93 -3.33 -32.71
CA ILE A 263 -13.90 -4.30 -33.80
C ILE A 263 -15.31 -4.76 -34.16
N HIS A 264 -16.14 -5.07 -33.14
CA HIS A 264 -17.53 -5.48 -33.39
C HIS A 264 -18.35 -4.41 -34.09
N LYS A 265 -18.18 -3.14 -33.67
CA LYS A 265 -18.86 -2.00 -34.31
C LYS A 265 -18.43 -1.78 -35.79
N VAL A 266 -17.14 -2.00 -36.08
CA VAL A 266 -16.62 -1.90 -37.47
C VAL A 266 -17.16 -3.03 -38.34
N ILE A 267 -17.25 -4.25 -37.83
CA ILE A 267 -17.78 -5.41 -38.55
C ILE A 267 -19.27 -5.21 -38.85
N VAL A 268 -20.07 -4.75 -37.91
CA VAL A 268 -21.51 -4.50 -38.08
C VAL A 268 -21.74 -3.42 -39.11
N ASN A 269 -20.98 -2.32 -39.09
CA ASN A 269 -21.10 -1.25 -40.05
C ASN A 269 -20.71 -1.67 -41.49
N ASN A 270 -19.70 -2.53 -41.61
CA ASN A 270 -19.30 -3.03 -42.95
C ASN A 270 -20.33 -4.01 -43.56
N ASN A 271 -20.97 -4.83 -42.73
CA ASN A 271 -22.02 -5.75 -43.19
C ASN A 271 -23.28 -5.00 -43.61
N SER A 272 -23.64 -3.90 -42.95
CA SER A 272 -24.78 -3.06 -43.36
C SER A 272 -24.51 -2.22 -44.62
N ALA A 273 -23.23 -2.02 -44.97
CA ALA A 273 -22.87 -1.30 -46.19
C ALA A 273 -22.81 -2.20 -47.45
N THR A 274 -22.83 -3.53 -47.29
CA THR A 274 -22.81 -4.50 -48.38
C THR A 274 -24.21 -5.01 -48.78
N GLU A 275 -25.27 -4.65 -48.03
CA GLU A 275 -26.65 -5.04 -48.31
C GLU A 275 -27.47 -3.95 -49.05
N ASN A 276 -26.86 -2.86 -49.44
CA ASN A 276 -27.45 -1.80 -50.29
C ASN A 276 -26.74 -1.77 -51.68
#